data_2bfb387a387c56af98338a4324a68995
#
_entry.id   2bfb387a387c56af98338a4324a68995
#
_cell.length_a   1.000
_cell.length_b   1.000
_cell.length_c   1.000
_cell.angle_alpha   90.00
_cell.angle_beta   90.00
_cell.angle_gamma   90.00
#
_symmetry.space_group_name_H-M   'P 1'
#
loop_
_entity.id
_entity.type
_entity.pdbx_description
1 polymer ?
#
loop_
_entity_poly.entity_id
_entity_poly.type
_entity_poly.pdbx_seq_one_letter_code
_entity_poly.pdbx_strand_id
1 'polypeptide(L)'
;LPTPWIFRLHLSLTAWIPRLNSTVDGACLAILNFSGLFAYDENGQLVPELADSYEMSEDGMTYTFTMKDGLKWSDGEALDANDVLYSWNRLADENTAADYSYLCSVFATKDDGTLDIEASEDGKTFTAHLNAPCAYFLDLCAFPAFYPVPQQAVEAADGADTNPGAWHWKLVS
;
A
#
# COMPACT_ATOMS: atom_id res chain seq x y z
N LEU A 1 4.08 42.13 7.87
CA LEU A 1 4.53 40.76 7.69
C LEU A 1 3.38 39.98 7.02
N PRO A 2 3.58 39.29 5.89
CA PRO A 2 2.52 38.52 5.29
C PRO A 2 2.16 37.36 6.25
N THR A 3 0.86 37.22 6.52
CA THR A 3 0.29 36.11 7.29
C THR A 3 0.71 34.78 6.68
N PRO A 4 1.28 33.86 7.44
CA PRO A 4 1.58 32.52 6.90
C PRO A 4 0.28 31.88 6.43
N TRP A 5 0.31 31.31 5.24
CA TRP A 5 -0.80 30.53 4.70
C TRP A 5 -1.00 29.30 5.59
N ILE A 6 -1.96 29.39 6.51
CA ILE A 6 -2.38 28.23 7.28
C ILE A 6 -3.35 27.46 6.39
N PHE A 7 -2.87 26.42 5.75
CA PHE A 7 -3.76 25.42 5.14
C PHE A 7 -4.57 24.78 6.26
N ARG A 8 -5.82 25.19 6.42
CA ARG A 8 -6.79 24.44 7.22
C ARG A 8 -7.23 23.24 6.40
N LEU A 9 -6.48 22.16 6.51
CA LEU A 9 -6.93 20.86 6.07
C LEU A 9 -8.09 20.44 6.98
N HIS A 10 -9.30 20.37 6.42
CA HIS A 10 -10.44 19.75 7.08
C HIS A 10 -10.30 18.24 6.94
N LEU A 11 -9.34 17.69 7.69
CA LEU A 11 -9.04 16.27 7.66
C LEU A 11 -9.96 15.55 8.63
N SER A 12 -10.80 14.68 8.09
CA SER A 12 -11.32 13.55 8.84
C SER A 12 -10.10 12.69 9.28
N LEU A 13 -10.05 12.31 10.54
CA LEU A 13 -8.94 11.51 11.10
C LEU A 13 -8.72 10.17 10.38
N THR A 14 -9.70 9.65 9.67
CA THR A 14 -9.61 8.47 8.80
C THR A 14 -8.81 8.70 7.52
N ALA A 15 -8.52 9.96 7.15
CA ALA A 15 -7.88 10.34 5.90
C ALA A 15 -6.35 10.10 5.87
N TRP A 16 -5.72 9.77 6.98
CA TRP A 16 -4.26 9.66 7.11
C TRP A 16 -3.70 8.27 6.83
N ILE A 17 -4.56 7.28 6.76
CA ILE A 17 -4.15 5.88 6.51
C ILE A 17 -4.34 5.58 5.04
N PRO A 18 -3.31 5.15 4.29
CA PRO A 18 -3.38 4.93 2.86
C PRO A 18 -4.63 4.17 2.42
N ARG A 19 -4.95 3.05 3.02
CA ARG A 19 -6.07 2.20 2.59
C ARG A 19 -7.44 2.58 3.13
N LEU A 20 -7.54 3.40 4.16
CA LEU A 20 -8.81 3.95 4.67
C LEU A 20 -9.09 5.34 4.11
N ASN A 21 -8.15 5.91 3.36
CA ASN A 21 -8.33 7.20 2.73
C ASN A 21 -9.14 7.07 1.45
N SER A 22 -10.23 7.79 1.37
CA SER A 22 -11.04 7.98 0.15
C SER A 22 -11.18 9.46 -0.24
N THR A 23 -10.35 10.33 0.32
CA THR A 23 -10.38 11.77 0.07
C THR A 23 -9.12 12.24 -0.67
N VAL A 24 -9.26 13.26 -1.52
CA VAL A 24 -8.15 13.87 -2.26
C VAL A 24 -7.09 14.43 -1.31
N ASP A 25 -7.50 15.14 -0.26
CA ASP A 25 -6.58 15.74 0.71
C ASP A 25 -5.79 14.68 1.48
N GLY A 26 -6.46 13.58 1.85
CA GLY A 26 -5.80 12.44 2.49
C GLY A 26 -4.85 11.70 1.55
N ALA A 27 -5.17 11.58 0.27
CA ALA A 27 -4.26 11.01 -0.73
C ALA A 27 -2.98 11.84 -0.87
N CYS A 28 -3.08 13.19 -0.88
CA CYS A 28 -1.90 14.06 -0.88
C CYS A 28 -1.01 13.83 0.35
N LEU A 29 -1.59 13.63 1.53
CA LEU A 29 -0.82 13.33 2.74
C LEU A 29 -0.22 11.93 2.72
N ALA A 30 -0.94 10.94 2.20
CA ALA A 30 -0.43 9.59 2.04
C ALA A 30 0.82 9.58 1.13
N ILE A 31 0.77 10.26 -0.01
CA ILE A 31 1.91 10.38 -0.95
C ILE A 31 3.12 11.10 -0.31
N LEU A 32 2.90 12.02 0.63
CA LEU A 32 4.00 12.71 1.32
C LEU A 32 4.66 11.90 2.44
N ASN A 33 4.00 10.85 2.94
CA ASN A 33 4.45 10.10 4.11
C ASN A 33 4.69 8.62 3.85
N PHE A 34 4.14 8.07 2.77
CA PHE A 34 4.23 6.67 2.40
C PHE A 34 4.64 6.55 0.94
N SER A 35 5.19 5.41 0.59
CA SER A 35 5.60 5.07 -0.76
C SER A 35 4.92 3.79 -1.24
N GLY A 36 4.64 3.68 -2.53
CA GLY A 36 4.16 2.48 -3.19
C GLY A 36 5.29 1.66 -3.80
N LEU A 37 4.96 0.51 -4.39
CA LEU A 37 5.93 -0.21 -5.23
C LEU A 37 6.39 0.65 -6.40
N PHE A 38 5.48 1.48 -6.91
CA PHE A 38 5.69 2.46 -7.98
C PHE A 38 5.23 3.85 -7.55
N ALA A 39 5.73 4.88 -8.23
CA ALA A 39 5.28 6.27 -8.10
C ALA A 39 5.22 6.94 -9.46
N TYR A 40 4.60 8.12 -9.54
CA TYR A 40 4.70 8.99 -10.70
C TYR A 40 5.78 10.05 -10.48
N ASP A 41 6.66 10.20 -11.44
CA ASP A 41 7.67 11.27 -11.45
C ASP A 41 7.06 12.64 -11.77
N GLU A 42 7.91 13.69 -11.79
CA GLU A 42 7.51 15.07 -12.11
C GLU A 42 6.93 15.24 -13.53
N ASN A 43 7.17 14.29 -14.44
CA ASN A 43 6.66 14.27 -15.80
C ASN A 43 5.39 13.41 -15.94
N GLY A 44 4.89 12.83 -14.83
CA GLY A 44 3.78 11.91 -14.83
C GLY A 44 4.12 10.53 -15.40
N GLN A 45 5.39 10.15 -15.41
CA GLN A 45 5.83 8.83 -15.84
C GLN A 45 5.85 7.89 -14.62
N LEU A 46 5.35 6.67 -14.81
CA LEU A 46 5.38 5.64 -13.80
C LEU A 46 6.81 5.11 -13.65
N VAL A 47 7.35 5.19 -12.44
CA VAL A 47 8.71 4.77 -12.10
C VAL A 47 8.72 3.86 -10.87
N PRO A 48 9.66 2.89 -10.77
CA PRO A 48 9.81 2.08 -9.57
C PRO A 48 10.21 2.94 -8.35
N GLU A 49 9.55 2.70 -7.19
CA GLU A 49 9.85 3.43 -5.95
C GLU A 49 10.34 2.49 -4.84
N LEU A 50 9.50 1.67 -4.19
CA LEU A 50 9.97 0.62 -3.28
C LEU A 50 10.51 -0.60 -4.03
N ALA A 51 9.96 -0.89 -5.22
CA ALA A 51 10.53 -1.87 -6.12
C ALA A 51 11.80 -1.33 -6.78
N ASP A 52 12.79 -2.19 -6.97
CA ASP A 52 13.96 -1.95 -7.83
C ASP A 52 13.63 -2.27 -9.30
N SER A 53 12.95 -3.39 -9.50
CA SER A 53 12.55 -3.90 -10.81
C SER A 53 11.29 -4.77 -10.71
N TYR A 54 10.75 -5.12 -11.86
CA TYR A 54 9.68 -6.12 -11.94
C TYR A 54 9.81 -6.97 -13.20
N GLU A 55 9.25 -8.16 -13.13
CA GLU A 55 9.05 -9.06 -14.26
C GLU A 55 7.56 -9.36 -14.42
N MET A 56 7.10 -9.46 -15.66
CA MET A 56 5.73 -9.84 -15.99
C MET A 56 5.75 -11.12 -16.82
N SER A 57 4.87 -12.07 -16.49
CA SER A 57 4.69 -13.28 -17.28
C SER A 57 4.17 -12.98 -18.69
N GLU A 58 4.41 -13.91 -19.64
CA GLU A 58 4.01 -13.74 -21.03
C GLU A 58 2.49 -13.55 -21.21
N ASP A 59 1.69 -14.14 -20.32
CA ASP A 59 0.23 -14.00 -20.30
C ASP A 59 -0.27 -12.73 -19.62
N GLY A 60 0.64 -11.94 -19.02
CA GLY A 60 0.31 -10.69 -18.33
C GLY A 60 -0.47 -10.86 -17.02
N MET A 61 -0.47 -12.07 -16.44
CA MET A 61 -1.24 -12.37 -15.22
C MET A 61 -0.39 -12.52 -13.96
N THR A 62 0.93 -12.63 -14.08
CA THR A 62 1.83 -12.71 -12.92
C THR A 62 2.84 -11.59 -12.98
N TYR A 63 2.96 -10.87 -11.88
CA TYR A 63 3.96 -9.81 -11.70
C TYR A 63 4.84 -10.16 -10.50
N THR A 64 6.14 -10.16 -10.71
CA THR A 64 7.15 -10.41 -9.68
C THR A 64 8.00 -9.15 -9.51
N PHE A 65 7.93 -8.54 -8.34
CA PHE A 65 8.68 -7.33 -7.99
C PHE A 65 9.89 -7.69 -7.15
N THR A 66 11.04 -7.13 -7.48
CA THR A 66 12.23 -7.17 -6.62
C THR A 66 12.26 -5.90 -5.78
N MET A 67 12.29 -6.02 -4.46
CA MET A 67 12.35 -4.89 -3.53
C MET A 67 13.75 -4.28 -3.53
N LYS A 68 13.85 -2.96 -3.34
CA LYS A 68 15.15 -2.28 -3.13
C LYS A 68 15.79 -2.76 -1.84
N ASP A 69 17.11 -2.83 -1.81
CA ASP A 69 17.86 -3.17 -0.60
C ASP A 69 17.84 -2.01 0.42
N GLY A 70 17.76 -2.37 1.71
CA GLY A 70 17.95 -1.43 2.81
C GLY A 70 16.78 -0.48 3.06
N LEU A 71 15.60 -0.78 2.56
CA LEU A 71 14.37 -0.04 2.86
C LEU A 71 14.07 -0.11 4.36
N LYS A 72 13.59 1.01 4.91
CA LYS A 72 13.27 1.13 6.33
C LYS A 72 12.06 2.02 6.55
N TRP A 73 11.31 1.68 7.58
CA TRP A 73 10.32 2.56 8.18
C TRP A 73 10.98 3.71 8.96
N SER A 74 10.22 4.74 9.28
CA SER A 74 10.71 5.93 10.02
C SER A 74 11.20 5.62 11.45
N ASP A 75 10.80 4.50 12.03
CA ASP A 75 11.29 3.99 13.32
C ASP A 75 12.58 3.18 13.22
N GLY A 76 13.05 2.90 11.99
CA GLY A 76 14.27 2.16 11.70
C GLY A 76 14.09 0.68 11.46
N GLU A 77 12.89 0.13 11.65
CA GLU A 77 12.56 -1.25 11.30
C GLU A 77 12.66 -1.48 9.78
N ALA A 78 12.91 -2.72 9.37
CA ALA A 78 13.00 -3.07 7.96
C ALA A 78 11.63 -2.97 7.29
N LEU A 79 11.62 -2.44 6.06
CA LEU A 79 10.47 -2.51 5.15
C LEU A 79 10.81 -3.52 4.06
N ASP A 80 9.95 -4.52 3.86
CA ASP A 80 10.17 -5.58 2.88
C ASP A 80 8.87 -6.06 2.20
N ALA A 81 8.96 -7.14 1.41
CA ALA A 81 7.83 -7.70 0.69
C ALA A 81 6.70 -8.21 1.62
N ASN A 82 7.01 -8.54 2.89
CA ASN A 82 5.98 -8.98 3.84
C ASN A 82 5.06 -7.82 4.25
N ASP A 83 5.58 -6.59 4.34
CA ASP A 83 4.75 -5.40 4.59
C ASP A 83 3.77 -5.15 3.44
N VAL A 84 4.21 -5.36 2.20
CA VAL A 84 3.34 -5.27 1.01
C VAL A 84 2.27 -6.36 1.06
N LEU A 85 2.67 -7.63 1.32
CA LEU A 85 1.77 -8.77 1.44
C LEU A 85 0.69 -8.53 2.50
N TYR A 86 1.11 -8.13 3.71
CA TYR A 86 0.21 -7.78 4.80
C TYR A 86 -0.77 -6.67 4.40
N SER A 87 -0.22 -5.63 3.78
CA SER A 87 -0.97 -4.43 3.44
C SER A 87 -2.03 -4.66 2.38
N TRP A 88 -1.74 -5.45 1.36
CA TRP A 88 -2.68 -5.73 0.28
C TRP A 88 -3.78 -6.71 0.72
N ASN A 89 -3.44 -7.74 1.52
CA ASN A 89 -4.45 -8.60 2.12
C ASN A 89 -5.39 -7.80 3.03
N ARG A 90 -4.84 -6.85 3.81
CA ARG A 90 -5.64 -5.98 4.67
C ARG A 90 -6.53 -5.02 3.89
N LEU A 91 -6.10 -4.55 2.69
CA LEU A 91 -6.95 -3.74 1.81
C LEU A 91 -8.16 -4.54 1.32
N ALA A 92 -7.99 -5.83 1.04
CA ALA A 92 -9.04 -6.72 0.56
C ALA A 92 -9.94 -7.25 1.69
N ASP A 93 -9.49 -7.22 2.95
CA ASP A 93 -10.23 -7.76 4.09
C ASP A 93 -11.49 -6.93 4.37
N GLU A 94 -12.65 -7.57 4.36
CA GLU A 94 -13.96 -6.97 4.65
C GLU A 94 -14.00 -6.27 6.03
N ASN A 95 -13.28 -6.80 7.03
CA ASN A 95 -13.21 -6.22 8.36
C ASN A 95 -12.44 -4.88 8.38
N THR A 96 -11.57 -4.63 7.42
CA THR A 96 -10.90 -3.34 7.25
C THR A 96 -11.86 -2.28 6.75
N ALA A 97 -12.94 -2.68 6.05
CA ALA A 97 -13.96 -1.81 5.48
C ALA A 97 -13.37 -0.66 4.62
N ALA A 98 -12.34 -0.97 3.83
CA ALA A 98 -11.67 -0.01 2.98
C ALA A 98 -12.55 0.36 1.78
N ASP A 99 -12.77 1.65 1.54
CA ASP A 99 -13.59 2.15 0.41
C ASP A 99 -13.05 1.69 -0.95
N TYR A 100 -11.73 1.51 -1.07
CA TYR A 100 -11.06 1.07 -2.30
C TYR A 100 -10.82 -0.44 -2.38
N SER A 101 -11.39 -1.26 -1.49
CA SER A 101 -11.25 -2.73 -1.52
C SER A 101 -11.67 -3.34 -2.86
N TYR A 102 -12.63 -2.74 -3.56
CA TYR A 102 -13.08 -3.20 -4.89
C TYR A 102 -11.96 -3.22 -5.95
N LEU A 103 -10.90 -2.41 -5.78
CA LEU A 103 -9.74 -2.43 -6.67
C LEU A 103 -8.96 -3.76 -6.57
N CYS A 104 -9.11 -4.49 -5.47
CA CYS A 104 -8.53 -5.80 -5.31
C CYS A 104 -9.19 -6.88 -6.18
N SER A 105 -10.30 -6.58 -6.85
CA SER A 105 -10.98 -7.49 -7.77
C SER A 105 -10.16 -7.92 -8.99
N VAL A 106 -9.03 -7.25 -9.26
CA VAL A 106 -8.09 -7.63 -10.34
C VAL A 106 -7.23 -8.84 -9.98
N PHE A 107 -7.06 -9.13 -8.68
CA PHE A 107 -6.24 -10.25 -8.23
C PHE A 107 -6.96 -11.59 -8.34
N ALA A 108 -6.21 -12.64 -8.57
CA ALA A 108 -6.66 -13.99 -8.28
C ALA A 108 -6.83 -14.17 -6.77
N THR A 109 -7.67 -15.12 -6.37
CA THR A 109 -7.91 -15.43 -4.96
C THR A 109 -7.59 -16.90 -4.69
N LYS A 110 -7.04 -17.16 -3.51
CA LYS A 110 -6.79 -18.51 -2.99
C LYS A 110 -8.10 -19.17 -2.53
N ASP A 111 -8.04 -20.46 -2.23
CA ASP A 111 -9.21 -21.24 -1.78
C ASP A 111 -9.81 -20.71 -0.46
N ASP A 112 -9.02 -20.03 0.37
CA ASP A 112 -9.44 -19.40 1.62
C ASP A 112 -10.05 -17.99 1.44
N GLY A 113 -10.09 -17.49 0.20
CA GLY A 113 -10.63 -16.18 -0.16
C GLY A 113 -9.64 -15.03 -0.03
N THR A 114 -8.40 -15.26 0.40
CA THR A 114 -7.35 -14.25 0.41
C THR A 114 -6.82 -13.99 -1.00
N LEU A 115 -6.14 -12.86 -1.19
CA LEU A 115 -5.49 -12.55 -2.47
C LEU A 115 -4.40 -13.59 -2.78
N ASP A 116 -4.28 -13.97 -4.04
CA ASP A 116 -3.20 -14.84 -4.51
C ASP A 116 -1.94 -14.00 -4.74
N ILE A 117 -1.31 -13.63 -3.63
CA ILE A 117 -0.07 -12.85 -3.55
C ILE A 117 0.90 -13.54 -2.61
N GLU A 118 2.20 -13.32 -2.82
CA GLU A 118 3.25 -14.00 -2.08
C GLU A 118 4.44 -13.08 -1.83
N ALA A 119 5.09 -13.24 -0.68
CA ALA A 119 6.41 -12.68 -0.38
C ALA A 119 7.41 -13.82 -0.24
N SER A 120 8.64 -13.61 -0.74
CA SER A 120 9.72 -14.59 -0.54
C SER A 120 10.14 -14.63 0.94
N GLU A 121 10.70 -15.76 1.39
CA GLU A 121 11.14 -15.95 2.78
C GLU A 121 12.18 -14.90 3.24
N ASP A 122 12.97 -14.38 2.31
CA ASP A 122 13.98 -13.34 2.58
C ASP A 122 13.42 -11.90 2.48
N GLY A 123 12.12 -11.74 2.21
CA GLY A 123 11.46 -10.46 2.07
C GLY A 123 11.85 -9.63 0.83
N LYS A 124 12.65 -10.19 -0.09
CA LYS A 124 13.19 -9.43 -1.24
C LYS A 124 12.32 -9.44 -2.46
N THR A 125 11.42 -10.40 -2.58
CA THR A 125 10.58 -10.56 -3.76
C THR A 125 9.11 -10.61 -3.36
N PHE A 126 8.30 -9.87 -4.08
CA PHE A 126 6.85 -9.87 -3.95
C PHE A 126 6.22 -10.31 -5.28
N THR A 127 5.34 -11.31 -5.24
CA THR A 127 4.64 -11.83 -6.42
C THR A 127 3.14 -11.63 -6.29
N ALA A 128 2.51 -11.15 -7.36
CA ALA A 128 1.06 -10.97 -7.45
C ALA A 128 0.49 -11.71 -8.66
N HIS A 129 -0.54 -12.51 -8.43
CA HIS A 129 -1.28 -13.22 -9.47
C HIS A 129 -2.61 -12.52 -9.74
N LEU A 130 -2.89 -12.23 -11.01
CA LEU A 130 -4.11 -11.58 -11.45
C LEU A 130 -5.09 -12.60 -12.01
N ASN A 131 -6.38 -12.31 -11.94
CA ASN A 131 -7.43 -13.15 -12.52
C ASN A 131 -7.59 -12.96 -14.03
N ALA A 132 -7.05 -11.88 -14.59
CA ALA A 132 -6.99 -11.55 -16.00
C ALA A 132 -5.88 -10.52 -16.27
N PRO A 133 -5.35 -10.41 -17.51
CA PRO A 133 -4.38 -9.39 -17.86
C PRO A 133 -4.93 -7.98 -17.57
N CYS A 134 -4.16 -7.18 -16.82
CA CYS A 134 -4.58 -5.84 -16.37
C CYS A 134 -3.56 -4.78 -16.80
N ALA A 135 -3.90 -3.99 -17.84
CA ALA A 135 -2.99 -3.01 -18.40
C ALA A 135 -2.63 -1.85 -17.45
N TYR A 136 -3.46 -1.60 -16.44
CA TYR A 136 -3.26 -0.54 -15.43
C TYR A 136 -2.78 -1.08 -14.07
N PHE A 137 -2.30 -2.32 -14.02
CA PHE A 137 -1.90 -2.94 -12.74
C PHE A 137 -0.75 -2.18 -12.06
N LEU A 138 0.22 -1.72 -12.83
CA LEU A 138 1.33 -0.93 -12.28
C LEU A 138 0.87 0.46 -11.78
N ASP A 139 -0.19 1.03 -12.36
CA ASP A 139 -0.81 2.26 -11.85
C ASP A 139 -1.45 2.02 -10.48
N LEU A 140 -2.06 0.84 -10.25
CA LEU A 140 -2.54 0.46 -8.93
C LEU A 140 -1.39 0.36 -7.91
N CYS A 141 -0.22 -0.13 -8.33
CA CYS A 141 0.98 -0.20 -7.47
C CYS A 141 1.50 1.20 -7.04
N ALA A 142 1.11 2.26 -7.77
CA ALA A 142 1.39 3.67 -7.45
C ALA A 142 0.21 4.37 -6.74
N PHE A 143 -0.92 3.70 -6.58
CA PHE A 143 -2.11 4.29 -5.97
C PHE A 143 -2.04 4.20 -4.44
N PRO A 144 -2.33 5.30 -3.70
CA PRO A 144 -2.12 5.36 -2.25
C PRO A 144 -2.80 4.26 -1.43
N ALA A 145 -3.95 3.72 -1.87
CA ALA A 145 -4.60 2.62 -1.15
C ALA A 145 -3.76 1.34 -1.10
N PHE A 146 -2.81 1.17 -2.03
CA PHE A 146 -1.89 0.04 -2.11
C PHE A 146 -0.54 0.28 -1.42
N TYR A 147 -0.33 1.45 -0.82
CA TYR A 147 0.92 1.72 -0.11
C TYR A 147 1.05 0.82 1.13
N PRO A 148 2.20 0.18 1.36
CA PRO A 148 2.41 -0.64 2.53
C PRO A 148 2.34 0.18 3.82
N VAL A 149 2.00 -0.51 4.90
CA VAL A 149 2.04 0.00 6.27
C VAL A 149 2.70 -1.04 7.16
N PRO A 150 3.41 -0.61 8.23
CA PRO A 150 4.14 -1.52 9.10
C PRO A 150 3.18 -2.39 9.92
N GLN A 151 3.23 -3.72 9.70
CA GLN A 151 2.36 -4.69 10.39
C GLN A 151 2.46 -4.55 11.91
N GLN A 152 3.68 -4.47 12.45
CA GLN A 152 3.89 -4.40 13.89
C GLN A 152 3.23 -3.16 14.52
N ALA A 153 3.29 -2.01 13.84
CA ALA A 153 2.65 -0.78 14.33
C ALA A 153 1.13 -0.87 14.30
N VAL A 154 0.59 -1.53 13.26
CA VAL A 154 -0.86 -1.75 13.14
C VAL A 154 -1.37 -2.68 14.23
N GLU A 155 -0.71 -3.82 14.43
CA GLU A 155 -1.14 -4.86 15.38
C GLU A 155 -0.87 -4.48 16.84
N ALA A 156 0.14 -3.65 17.10
CA ALA A 156 0.42 -3.12 18.44
C ALA A 156 -0.56 -2.01 18.89
N ALA A 157 -1.44 -1.53 18.00
CA ALA A 157 -2.41 -0.51 18.36
C ALA A 157 -3.56 -1.10 19.20
N ASP A 158 -3.99 -0.38 20.23
CA ASP A 158 -5.10 -0.79 21.08
C ASP A 158 -6.37 -1.00 20.25
N GLY A 159 -6.97 -2.19 20.34
CA GLY A 159 -8.19 -2.54 19.62
C GLY A 159 -7.98 -2.87 18.13
N ALA A 160 -6.74 -3.11 17.67
CA ALA A 160 -6.47 -3.45 16.28
C ALA A 160 -7.16 -4.76 15.84
N ASP A 161 -7.34 -5.70 16.73
CA ASP A 161 -8.04 -6.98 16.55
C ASP A 161 -9.57 -6.84 16.49
N THR A 162 -10.12 -5.82 17.16
CA THR A 162 -11.57 -5.53 17.23
C THR A 162 -11.99 -4.35 16.36
N ASN A 163 -11.05 -3.46 16.02
CA ASN A 163 -11.24 -2.32 15.15
C ASN A 163 -9.97 -2.09 14.31
N PRO A 164 -9.88 -2.69 13.14
CA PRO A 164 -8.70 -2.58 12.27
C PRO A 164 -8.29 -1.16 11.89
N GLY A 165 -9.18 -0.18 12.05
CA GLY A 165 -8.88 1.25 11.85
C GLY A 165 -8.30 1.97 13.07
N ALA A 166 -8.28 1.34 14.26
CA ALA A 166 -7.90 2.00 15.51
C ALA A 166 -6.43 2.44 15.60
N TRP A 167 -5.55 1.85 14.79
CA TRP A 167 -4.11 2.15 14.79
C TRP A 167 -3.73 3.50 14.15
N HIS A 168 -4.65 4.18 13.49
CA HIS A 168 -4.38 5.43 12.76
C HIS A 168 -3.87 6.59 13.61
N TRP A 169 -3.85 6.46 14.92
CA TRP A 169 -3.27 7.42 15.84
C TRP A 169 -1.77 7.26 16.06
N LYS A 170 -1.18 6.12 15.66
CA LYS A 170 0.24 5.78 15.85
C LYS A 170 0.90 5.62 14.49
N LEU A 171 1.04 6.72 13.73
CA LEU A 171 1.64 6.68 12.42
C LEU A 171 3.15 6.42 12.49
N VAL A 172 3.57 5.35 11.84
CA VAL A 172 4.93 5.08 11.42
C VAL A 172 4.92 5.08 9.89
N SER A 173 5.77 5.86 9.26
CA SER A 173 5.85 6.06 7.80
C SER A 173 7.21 5.65 7.25
#